data_a2593e6235b500776ac957a9710e3aec
#
_entry.id   a2593e6235b500776ac957a9710e3aec
#
_cell.length_a   1.000
_cell.length_b   1.000
_cell.length_c   1.000
_cell.angle_alpha   90.00
_cell.angle_beta   90.00
_cell.angle_gamma   90.00
#
_symmetry.space_group_name_H-M   'P 1'
#
loop_
_entity.id
_entity.type
_entity.pdbx_description
1 polymer ?
#
loop_
_entity_poly.entity_id
_entity_poly.type
_entity_poly.pdbx_seq_one_letter_code
_entity_poly.pdbx_strand_id
1 'polypeptide(L)'
;MFTNYTVDKLNTDHHPEILNVWESSVRATHHFLEEADILVYKTLIGEEYLDTLQLFGIRDENNQLLGFIGISGKAIRLLFVLPAARAMGIGLSLINYVYQHLYVDEVDVNEQNVQACNFYKHLGFEVTERAATDAIGKPYPVLSMKIPSPA
;
A
#
# COMPACT_ATOMS: atom_id res chain seq x y z
N MET A 1 14.39 -4.42 -18.33
CA MET A 1 13.89 -3.16 -18.93
C MET A 1 12.80 -2.60 -18.04
N PHE A 2 12.88 -1.32 -17.71
CA PHE A 2 11.87 -0.67 -16.92
C PHE A 2 10.69 -0.26 -17.81
N THR A 3 9.49 -0.66 -17.40
CA THR A 3 8.28 -0.13 -18.01
C THR A 3 7.95 1.16 -17.27
N ASN A 4 7.90 2.27 -17.99
CA ASN A 4 7.50 3.54 -17.40
C ASN A 4 5.98 3.61 -17.38
N TYR A 5 5.43 3.56 -16.18
CA TYR A 5 4.00 3.75 -15.97
C TYR A 5 3.71 5.21 -15.70
N THR A 6 2.57 5.66 -16.18
CA THR A 6 2.04 6.96 -15.79
C THR A 6 1.32 6.81 -14.45
N VAL A 7 1.70 7.63 -13.49
CA VAL A 7 1.06 7.65 -12.17
C VAL A 7 0.06 8.79 -12.14
N ASP A 8 -1.19 8.46 -11.86
CA ASP A 8 -2.29 9.44 -11.80
C ASP A 8 -2.68 9.72 -10.36
N LYS A 9 -3.01 10.98 -10.06
CA LYS A 9 -3.61 11.31 -8.78
C LYS A 9 -5.06 10.82 -8.76
N LEU A 10 -5.44 10.17 -7.66
CA LEU A 10 -6.79 9.65 -7.49
C LEU A 10 -7.57 10.54 -6.52
N ASN A 11 -8.87 10.61 -6.70
CA ASN A 11 -9.75 11.43 -5.87
C ASN A 11 -10.94 10.62 -5.34
N THR A 12 -11.87 11.29 -4.68
CA THR A 12 -13.02 10.64 -4.02
C THR A 12 -13.85 9.79 -4.98
N ASP A 13 -13.99 10.20 -6.24
CA ASP A 13 -14.77 9.45 -7.24
C ASP A 13 -14.15 8.08 -7.53
N HIS A 14 -12.86 7.91 -7.25
CA HIS A 14 -12.12 6.68 -7.50
C HIS A 14 -12.15 5.71 -6.30
N HIS A 15 -12.71 6.11 -5.17
CA HIS A 15 -12.72 5.27 -3.96
C HIS A 15 -13.32 3.88 -4.17
N PRO A 16 -14.42 3.69 -4.93
CA PRO A 16 -14.93 2.35 -5.19
C PRO A 16 -13.94 1.43 -5.90
N GLU A 17 -13.22 1.93 -6.92
CA GLU A 17 -12.19 1.16 -7.62
C GLU A 17 -11.02 0.83 -6.68
N ILE A 18 -10.60 1.79 -5.86
CA ILE A 18 -9.52 1.61 -4.89
C ILE A 18 -9.86 0.50 -3.91
N LEU A 19 -11.08 0.51 -3.37
CA LEU A 19 -11.54 -0.54 -2.47
C LEU A 19 -11.57 -1.91 -3.12
N ASN A 20 -11.94 -1.97 -4.40
CA ASN A 20 -11.93 -3.22 -5.14
C ASN A 20 -10.49 -3.78 -5.30
N VAL A 21 -9.53 -2.93 -5.61
CA VAL A 21 -8.11 -3.33 -5.67
C VAL A 21 -7.63 -3.79 -4.31
N TRP A 22 -7.97 -3.04 -3.25
CA TRP A 22 -7.59 -3.39 -1.89
C TRP A 22 -8.12 -4.78 -1.52
N GLU A 23 -9.41 -5.02 -1.69
CA GLU A 23 -10.04 -6.28 -1.30
C GLU A 23 -9.49 -7.46 -2.12
N SER A 24 -9.36 -7.30 -3.43
CA SER A 24 -8.82 -8.35 -4.31
C SER A 24 -7.39 -8.72 -3.92
N SER A 25 -6.57 -7.72 -3.60
CA SER A 25 -5.18 -7.93 -3.18
C SER A 25 -5.09 -8.59 -1.82
N VAL A 26 -5.85 -8.10 -0.84
CA VAL A 26 -5.84 -8.62 0.52
C VAL A 26 -6.29 -10.08 0.55
N ARG A 27 -7.36 -10.42 -0.16
CA ARG A 27 -7.85 -11.80 -0.22
C ARG A 27 -6.84 -12.75 -0.86
N ALA A 28 -6.01 -12.26 -1.76
CA ALA A 28 -4.99 -13.07 -2.43
C ALA A 28 -3.72 -13.25 -1.59
N THR A 29 -3.41 -12.35 -0.65
CA THR A 29 -2.11 -12.31 0.02
C THR A 29 -2.17 -12.33 1.54
N HIS A 30 -3.21 -11.78 2.14
CA HIS A 30 -3.30 -11.63 3.60
C HIS A 30 -4.10 -12.79 4.21
N HIS A 31 -3.60 -14.02 4.02
CA HIS A 31 -4.28 -15.24 4.48
C HIS A 31 -4.36 -15.33 6.00
N PHE A 32 -3.60 -14.52 6.72
CA PHE A 32 -3.67 -14.42 8.18
C PHE A 32 -4.87 -13.63 8.68
N LEU A 33 -5.58 -12.89 7.80
CA LEU A 33 -6.77 -12.13 8.17
C LEU A 33 -8.02 -13.00 8.12
N GLU A 34 -8.87 -12.85 9.14
CA GLU A 34 -10.17 -13.49 9.17
C GLU A 34 -11.16 -12.71 8.31
N GLU A 35 -12.17 -13.41 7.77
CA GLU A 35 -13.19 -12.81 6.92
C GLU A 35 -13.90 -11.64 7.61
N ALA A 36 -14.25 -11.78 8.90
CA ALA A 36 -14.88 -10.71 9.64
C ALA A 36 -14.01 -9.45 9.73
N ASP A 37 -12.70 -9.64 9.87
CA ASP A 37 -11.76 -8.52 9.94
C ASP A 37 -11.60 -7.84 8.58
N ILE A 38 -11.60 -8.60 7.49
CA ILE A 38 -11.56 -8.02 6.14
C ILE A 38 -12.74 -7.08 5.92
N LEU A 39 -13.93 -7.50 6.34
CA LEU A 39 -15.13 -6.68 6.20
C LEU A 39 -15.07 -5.40 7.06
N VAL A 40 -14.53 -5.50 8.28
CA VAL A 40 -14.33 -4.34 9.16
C VAL A 40 -13.36 -3.36 8.52
N TYR A 41 -12.20 -3.84 8.04
CA TYR A 41 -11.21 -2.99 7.39
C TYR A 41 -11.76 -2.33 6.13
N LYS A 42 -12.50 -3.08 5.32
CA LYS A 42 -13.09 -2.54 4.09
C LYS A 42 -13.98 -1.35 4.39
N THR A 43 -14.82 -1.47 5.41
CA THR A 43 -15.72 -0.40 5.85
C THR A 43 -14.94 0.81 6.33
N LEU A 44 -13.96 0.59 7.23
CA LEU A 44 -13.15 1.69 7.77
C LEU A 44 -12.33 2.41 6.70
N ILE A 45 -11.72 1.66 5.80
CA ILE A 45 -10.93 2.23 4.72
C ILE A 45 -11.83 3.07 3.81
N GLY A 46 -12.95 2.51 3.38
CA GLY A 46 -13.85 3.19 2.44
C GLY A 46 -14.57 4.39 3.00
N GLU A 47 -14.99 4.33 4.27
CA GLU A 47 -15.81 5.39 4.86
C GLU A 47 -14.99 6.49 5.53
N GLU A 48 -13.80 6.16 6.04
CA GLU A 48 -13.04 7.09 6.85
C GLU A 48 -11.61 7.31 6.38
N TYR A 49 -10.88 6.23 6.07
CA TYR A 49 -9.44 6.30 5.92
C TYR A 49 -8.98 6.91 4.60
N LEU A 50 -9.62 6.55 3.50
CA LEU A 50 -9.20 7.05 2.17
C LEU A 50 -9.24 8.57 2.08
N ASP A 51 -10.19 9.22 2.75
CA ASP A 51 -10.30 10.68 2.76
C ASP A 51 -9.11 11.37 3.44
N THR A 52 -8.37 10.64 4.29
CA THR A 52 -7.21 11.21 5.00
C THR A 52 -5.91 11.09 4.24
N LEU A 53 -5.92 10.39 3.11
CA LEU A 53 -4.71 10.05 2.37
C LEU A 53 -4.61 10.80 1.04
N GLN A 54 -3.38 11.05 0.62
CA GLN A 54 -3.10 11.37 -0.78
C GLN A 54 -3.00 10.05 -1.54
N LEU A 55 -3.75 9.92 -2.62
CA LEU A 55 -3.90 8.68 -3.36
C LEU A 55 -3.39 8.81 -4.78
N PHE A 56 -2.61 7.84 -5.22
CA PHE A 56 -2.08 7.77 -6.58
C PHE A 56 -2.26 6.36 -7.12
N GLY A 57 -2.40 6.22 -8.42
CA GLY A 57 -2.62 4.92 -9.03
C GLY A 57 -2.05 4.79 -10.42
N ILE A 58 -2.00 3.56 -10.88
CA ILE A 58 -1.57 3.20 -12.23
C ILE A 58 -2.70 2.42 -12.88
N ARG A 59 -3.04 2.82 -14.10
CA ARG A 59 -4.08 2.19 -14.90
C ARG A 59 -3.49 1.48 -16.10
N ASP A 60 -4.20 0.47 -16.60
CA ASP A 60 -3.83 -0.16 -17.85
C ASP A 60 -4.40 0.63 -19.06
N GLU A 61 -4.16 0.13 -20.26
CA GLU A 61 -4.63 0.74 -21.49
C GLU A 61 -6.16 0.77 -21.64
N ASN A 62 -6.86 -0.10 -20.89
CA ASN A 62 -8.31 -0.16 -20.82
C ASN A 62 -8.90 0.69 -19.69
N ASN A 63 -8.06 1.52 -19.07
CA ASN A 63 -8.42 2.40 -17.97
C ASN A 63 -8.80 1.67 -16.67
N GLN A 64 -8.41 0.39 -16.54
CA GLN A 64 -8.59 -0.35 -15.30
C GLN A 64 -7.51 0.01 -14.29
N LEU A 65 -7.88 0.27 -13.05
CA LEU A 65 -6.92 0.53 -11.98
C LEU A 65 -6.20 -0.78 -11.63
N LEU A 66 -4.88 -0.81 -11.81
CA LEU A 66 -4.04 -1.98 -11.53
C LEU A 66 -3.48 -1.98 -10.13
N GLY A 67 -3.24 -0.82 -9.57
CA GLY A 67 -2.69 -0.67 -8.24
C GLY A 67 -2.78 0.77 -7.76
N PHE A 68 -2.66 0.95 -6.46
CA PHE A 68 -2.69 2.29 -5.87
C PHE A 68 -1.77 2.37 -4.65
N ILE A 69 -1.40 3.60 -4.31
CA ILE A 69 -0.65 3.92 -3.11
C ILE A 69 -1.38 5.06 -2.39
N GLY A 70 -1.49 4.93 -1.07
CA GLY A 70 -2.03 5.97 -0.22
C GLY A 70 -0.96 6.42 0.77
N ILE A 71 -0.73 7.71 0.85
CA ILE A 71 0.31 8.27 1.72
C ILE A 71 -0.28 9.32 2.65
N SER A 72 0.39 9.50 3.79
CA SER A 72 0.11 10.57 4.74
C SER A 72 1.45 11.07 5.27
N GLY A 73 1.73 12.37 5.09
CA GLY A 73 3.04 12.92 5.43
C GLY A 73 4.14 12.25 4.63
N LYS A 74 5.11 11.65 5.31
CA LYS A 74 6.23 10.94 4.68
C LYS A 74 6.06 9.42 4.68
N ALA A 75 4.88 8.93 5.03
CA ALA A 75 4.66 7.50 5.21
C ALA A 75 3.69 6.92 4.18
N ILE A 76 4.06 5.76 3.65
CA ILE A 76 3.16 4.92 2.87
C ILE A 76 2.22 4.23 3.86
N ARG A 77 0.92 4.45 3.70
CA ARG A 77 -0.09 3.84 4.55
C ARG A 77 -0.77 2.65 3.89
N LEU A 78 -0.95 2.72 2.57
CA LEU A 78 -1.55 1.65 1.76
C LEU A 78 -0.75 1.51 0.47
N LEU A 79 -0.48 0.27 0.08
CA LEU A 79 0.08 -0.05 -1.23
C LEU A 79 -0.45 -1.42 -1.64
N PHE A 80 -1.29 -1.44 -2.65
CA PHE A 80 -1.94 -2.67 -3.11
C PHE A 80 -1.99 -2.72 -4.62
N VAL A 81 -1.79 -3.92 -5.17
CA VAL A 81 -1.78 -4.18 -6.60
C VAL A 81 -2.71 -5.36 -6.87
N LEU A 82 -3.50 -5.29 -7.93
CA LEU A 82 -4.36 -6.40 -8.33
C LEU A 82 -3.52 -7.68 -8.49
N PRO A 83 -4.04 -8.84 -8.06
CA PRO A 83 -3.30 -10.11 -8.19
C PRO A 83 -2.81 -10.39 -9.61
N ALA A 84 -3.62 -10.08 -10.61
CA ALA A 84 -3.26 -10.30 -12.01
C ALA A 84 -2.14 -9.37 -12.52
N ALA A 85 -1.87 -8.26 -11.82
CA ALA A 85 -0.86 -7.28 -12.21
C ALA A 85 0.42 -7.38 -11.38
N ARG A 86 0.56 -8.40 -10.57
CA ARG A 86 1.77 -8.62 -9.76
C ARG A 86 2.97 -8.91 -10.65
N ALA A 87 4.15 -8.61 -10.14
CA ALA A 87 5.42 -8.79 -10.84
C ALA A 87 5.56 -7.96 -12.12
N MET A 88 4.69 -6.96 -12.32
CA MET A 88 4.76 -6.04 -13.46
C MET A 88 5.46 -4.73 -13.11
N GLY A 89 5.96 -4.58 -11.88
CA GLY A 89 6.65 -3.37 -11.46
C GLY A 89 5.73 -2.22 -11.02
N ILE A 90 4.44 -2.50 -10.83
CA ILE A 90 3.44 -1.48 -10.45
C ILE A 90 3.77 -0.89 -9.07
N GLY A 91 3.98 -1.76 -8.07
CA GLY A 91 4.29 -1.31 -6.71
C GLY A 91 5.57 -0.51 -6.66
N LEU A 92 6.62 -0.97 -7.34
CA LEU A 92 7.90 -0.26 -7.40
C LEU A 92 7.74 1.12 -8.05
N SER A 93 6.98 1.21 -9.13
CA SER A 93 6.73 2.48 -9.82
C SER A 93 5.99 3.47 -8.94
N LEU A 94 5.01 3.01 -8.16
CA LEU A 94 4.28 3.85 -7.22
C LEU A 94 5.19 4.34 -6.09
N ILE A 95 6.00 3.47 -5.52
CA ILE A 95 6.95 3.85 -4.46
C ILE A 95 7.96 4.87 -4.98
N ASN A 96 8.55 4.62 -6.15
CA ASN A 96 9.50 5.55 -6.75
C ASN A 96 8.88 6.93 -6.99
N TYR A 97 7.64 6.96 -7.46
CA TYR A 97 6.95 8.23 -7.69
C TYR A 97 6.83 9.05 -6.39
N VAL A 98 6.32 8.45 -5.32
CA VAL A 98 6.12 9.19 -4.07
C VAL A 98 7.44 9.51 -3.37
N TYR A 99 8.45 8.66 -3.52
CA TYR A 99 9.79 8.92 -3.00
C TYR A 99 10.44 10.13 -3.69
N GLN A 100 10.40 10.16 -5.03
CA GLN A 100 11.06 11.20 -5.80
C GLN A 100 10.32 12.53 -5.76
N HIS A 101 9.00 12.51 -5.80
CA HIS A 101 8.19 13.72 -5.92
C HIS A 101 7.65 14.26 -4.60
N LEU A 102 7.47 13.40 -3.61
CA LEU A 102 6.83 13.76 -2.34
C LEU A 102 7.70 13.44 -1.12
N TYR A 103 8.92 12.97 -1.32
CA TYR A 103 9.90 12.67 -0.26
C TYR A 103 9.38 11.65 0.75
N VAL A 104 8.56 10.71 0.30
CA VAL A 104 8.01 9.64 1.14
C VAL A 104 9.09 8.58 1.35
N ASP A 105 9.50 8.35 2.61
CA ASP A 105 10.59 7.45 2.96
C ASP A 105 10.26 6.50 4.12
N GLU A 106 8.99 6.45 4.52
CA GLU A 106 8.52 5.59 5.61
C GLU A 106 7.38 4.70 5.14
N VAL A 107 7.21 3.54 5.78
CA VAL A 107 6.10 2.63 5.52
C VAL A 107 5.72 1.89 6.78
N ASP A 108 4.43 1.60 6.93
CA ASP A 108 3.91 0.67 7.92
C ASP A 108 3.41 -0.58 7.19
N VAL A 109 3.84 -1.75 7.64
CA VAL A 109 3.51 -3.01 6.98
C VAL A 109 3.17 -4.09 8.01
N ASN A 110 2.18 -4.92 7.71
CA ASN A 110 1.84 -6.06 8.54
C ASN A 110 3.02 -7.04 8.61
N GLU A 111 3.48 -7.35 9.82
CA GLU A 111 4.60 -8.27 10.03
C GLU A 111 4.35 -9.64 9.40
N GLN A 112 3.10 -10.10 9.41
CA GLN A 112 2.71 -11.39 8.88
C GLN A 112 2.68 -11.44 7.35
N ASN A 113 2.73 -10.28 6.70
CA ASN A 113 2.90 -10.19 5.26
C ASN A 113 4.39 -10.23 4.94
N VAL A 114 4.97 -11.44 5.00
CA VAL A 114 6.41 -11.66 4.84
C VAL A 114 6.91 -11.17 3.48
N GLN A 115 6.12 -11.39 2.45
CA GLN A 115 6.47 -10.98 1.08
C GLN A 115 6.62 -9.45 0.98
N ALA A 116 5.68 -8.70 1.53
CA ALA A 116 5.77 -7.24 1.55
C ALA A 116 6.94 -6.76 2.42
N CYS A 117 7.14 -7.37 3.60
CA CYS A 117 8.26 -7.02 4.45
C CYS A 117 9.60 -7.17 3.72
N ASN A 118 9.79 -8.29 3.03
CA ASN A 118 11.00 -8.56 2.27
C ASN A 118 11.14 -7.58 1.10
N PHE A 119 10.04 -7.25 0.44
CA PHE A 119 10.03 -6.28 -0.64
C PHE A 119 10.55 -4.91 -0.18
N TYR A 120 10.03 -4.40 0.93
CA TYR A 120 10.48 -3.11 1.47
C TYR A 120 11.93 -3.16 1.93
N LYS A 121 12.34 -4.23 2.61
CA LYS A 121 13.74 -4.40 3.04
C LYS A 121 14.69 -4.41 1.84
N HIS A 122 14.30 -5.07 0.75
CA HIS A 122 15.09 -5.13 -0.47
C HIS A 122 15.26 -3.74 -1.10
N LEU A 123 14.28 -2.86 -0.95
CA LEU A 123 14.34 -1.49 -1.43
C LEU A 123 15.16 -0.55 -0.53
N GLY A 124 15.63 -1.04 0.60
CA GLY A 124 16.46 -0.26 1.52
C GLY A 124 15.74 0.23 2.77
N PHE A 125 14.47 -0.14 2.97
CA PHE A 125 13.77 0.18 4.20
C PHE A 125 14.27 -0.67 5.34
N GLU A 126 14.46 -0.05 6.51
CA GLU A 126 14.90 -0.74 7.73
C GLU A 126 13.82 -0.57 8.81
N VAL A 127 13.63 -1.63 9.60
CA VAL A 127 12.65 -1.62 10.69
C VAL A 127 13.10 -0.63 11.77
N THR A 128 12.23 0.30 12.12
CA THR A 128 12.47 1.29 13.17
C THR A 128 11.64 1.01 14.41
N GLU A 129 10.47 0.34 14.24
CA GLU A 129 9.54 0.13 15.34
C GLU A 129 8.64 -1.06 15.03
N ARG A 130 8.14 -1.70 16.10
CA ARG A 130 7.16 -2.78 15.99
C ARG A 130 6.02 -2.54 16.98
N ALA A 131 4.80 -2.54 16.48
CA ALA A 131 3.60 -2.53 17.31
C ALA A 131 3.00 -3.94 17.34
N ALA A 132 2.61 -4.41 18.52
CA ALA A 132 2.04 -5.76 18.68
C ALA A 132 0.63 -5.87 18.10
N THR A 133 -0.05 -4.74 17.92
CA THR A 133 -1.39 -4.68 17.34
C THR A 133 -1.41 -3.64 16.22
N ASP A 134 -2.44 -3.72 15.37
CA ASP A 134 -2.67 -2.69 14.37
C ASP A 134 -3.34 -1.43 14.98
N ALA A 135 -3.63 -0.45 14.12
CA ALA A 135 -4.17 0.84 14.56
C ALA A 135 -5.53 0.76 15.24
N ILE A 136 -6.30 -0.31 15.02
CA ILE A 136 -7.61 -0.50 15.67
C ILE A 136 -7.56 -1.55 16.79
N GLY A 137 -6.36 -1.95 17.21
CA GLY A 137 -6.17 -2.86 18.35
C GLY A 137 -6.34 -4.33 18.02
N LYS A 138 -6.40 -4.71 16.76
CA LYS A 138 -6.48 -6.12 16.35
C LYS A 138 -5.09 -6.78 16.51
N PRO A 139 -5.03 -8.10 16.76
CA PRO A 139 -3.77 -8.81 17.02
C PRO A 139 -2.98 -9.10 15.73
N TYR A 140 -2.77 -8.08 14.92
CA TYR A 140 -1.98 -8.13 13.69
C TYR A 140 -0.80 -7.17 13.84
N PRO A 141 0.41 -7.68 14.17
CA PRO A 141 1.56 -6.81 14.40
C PRO A 141 1.94 -5.99 13.18
N VAL A 142 2.40 -4.77 13.42
CA VAL A 142 2.79 -3.83 12.38
C VAL A 142 4.25 -3.44 12.57
N LEU A 143 5.02 -3.50 11.48
CA LEU A 143 6.39 -2.99 11.44
C LEU A 143 6.38 -1.61 10.79
N SER A 144 7.02 -0.65 11.45
CA SER A 144 7.33 0.64 10.85
C SER A 144 8.74 0.57 10.30
N MET A 145 8.92 1.01 9.07
CA MET A 145 10.21 0.98 8.39
C MET A 145 10.53 2.34 7.79
N LYS A 146 11.81 2.61 7.62
CA LYS A 146 12.28 3.87 7.04
C LYS A 146 13.53 3.64 6.20
N ILE A 147 13.65 4.40 5.11
CA ILE A 147 14.90 4.47 4.36
C ILE A 147 15.84 5.37 5.14
N PRO A 148 17.04 4.89 5.53
CA PRO A 148 17.99 5.72 6.26
C PRO A 148 18.42 6.92 5.45
N SER A 149 18.55 8.06 6.12
CA SER A 149 19.09 9.25 5.48
C SER A 149 20.56 9.02 5.12
N PRO A 150 21.02 9.51 3.95
CA PRO A 150 22.45 9.44 3.63
C PRO A 150 23.27 10.19 4.68
N ALA A 151 24.39 9.61 5.05
CA ALA A 151 25.29 10.22 6.00
C ALA A 151 25.98 11.46 5.44
#